data_2efb7931331dd3e7f63f3d4a1485ce76
#
_entry.id   2efb7931331dd3e7f63f3d4a1485ce76
#
_cell.length_a   1.000
_cell.length_b   1.000
_cell.length_c   1.000
_cell.angle_alpha   90.00
_cell.angle_beta   90.00
_cell.angle_gamma   90.00
#
_symmetry.space_group_name_H-M   'P 1'
#
loop_
_entity.id
_entity.type
_entity.pdbx_description
1 polymer ?
#
loop_
_entity_poly.entity_id
_entity_poly.type
_entity_poly.pdbx_seq_one_letter_code
_entity_poly.pdbx_strand_id
1 'polypeptide(L)'
;MDILIKTDRRPVSGIRSMLFLIAAIFLLPGCSSASDTEIPDPEPPGPEPLETGTLLPDNITLVARVTGRSESGETIPNPNRTDARFNIGRTDYSNMWDAGNGTVMCAFGDNFDYGGGNWKSNAIALSSDRDLTDGLYYSGMLMDGNAVKEIVVSRAKTGQYPDGSEYEVTCIPTGGIAVGTRQYLNYMSIHDWTPTGDND
;
A
#
# COMPACT_ATOMS: atom_id res chain seq x y z
N MET A 1 12.57 -11.97 10.20
CA MET A 1 12.17 -10.71 9.55
C MET A 1 10.85 -10.28 10.18
N ASP A 2 10.86 -9.19 10.90
CA ASP A 2 9.68 -8.71 11.61
C ASP A 2 8.89 -7.77 10.69
N ILE A 3 7.64 -8.12 10.37
CA ILE A 3 6.72 -7.28 9.62
C ILE A 3 5.81 -6.61 10.64
N LEU A 4 5.91 -5.28 10.76
CA LEU A 4 5.01 -4.48 11.58
C LEU A 4 3.86 -3.98 10.72
N ILE A 5 2.65 -4.34 11.12
CA ILE A 5 1.41 -4.00 10.42
C ILE A 5 0.77 -2.82 11.14
N LYS A 6 0.59 -1.71 10.42
CA LYS A 6 -0.12 -0.54 10.94
C LYS A 6 -1.42 -0.33 10.15
N THR A 7 -2.53 -0.32 10.87
CA THR A 7 -3.82 0.11 10.32
C THR A 7 -3.97 1.61 10.48
N ASP A 8 -4.39 2.32 9.44
CA ASP A 8 -4.86 3.70 9.57
C ASP A 8 -6.33 3.66 10.02
N ARG A 9 -6.54 3.68 11.33
CA ARG A 9 -7.88 3.86 11.90
C ARG A 9 -8.11 5.35 12.09
N ARG A 10 -8.83 5.99 11.21
CA ARG A 10 -9.41 7.30 11.50
C ARG A 10 -10.64 7.05 12.37
N PRO A 11 -10.67 7.52 13.63
CA PRO A 11 -11.90 7.50 14.39
C PRO A 11 -12.90 8.48 13.72
N VAL A 12 -14.05 7.99 13.33
CA VAL A 12 -15.18 8.85 12.98
C VAL A 12 -15.61 9.52 14.29
N SER A 13 -15.13 10.73 14.51
CA SER A 13 -15.47 11.53 15.68
C SER A 13 -16.87 12.12 15.50
N GLY A 14 -17.82 11.51 16.20
CA GLY A 14 -19.10 12.14 16.44
C GLY A 14 -18.89 13.42 17.24
N ILE A 15 -19.33 14.54 16.69
CA ILE A 15 -19.32 15.87 17.28
C ILE A 15 -20.14 15.85 18.57
N ARG A 16 -19.51 16.10 19.70
CA ARG A 16 -20.18 16.68 20.87
C ARG A 16 -19.42 17.93 21.31
N SER A 17 -20.03 19.05 20.96
CA SER A 17 -19.69 20.36 21.48
C SER A 17 -19.72 20.35 23.00
N MET A 18 -18.65 20.84 23.63
CA MET A 18 -18.76 21.39 24.97
C MET A 18 -17.83 22.60 25.10
N LEU A 19 -18.46 23.74 25.14
CA LEU A 19 -17.87 25.03 25.42
C LEU A 19 -17.28 25.03 26.83
N PHE A 20 -16.03 25.42 26.99
CA PHE A 20 -15.54 26.04 28.22
C PHE A 20 -14.71 27.27 27.89
N LEU A 21 -15.29 28.38 28.27
CA LEU A 21 -14.72 29.73 28.28
C LEU A 21 -13.87 29.87 29.55
N ILE A 22 -12.56 30.12 29.43
CA ILE A 22 -11.79 30.72 30.52
C ILE A 22 -10.91 31.81 29.93
N ALA A 23 -11.32 33.05 30.23
CA ALA A 23 -10.52 34.22 30.02
C ALA A 23 -9.51 34.36 31.17
N ALA A 24 -8.24 34.49 30.85
CA ALA A 24 -7.25 35.01 31.79
C ALA A 24 -6.47 36.12 31.10
N ILE A 25 -6.76 37.33 31.53
CA ILE A 25 -6.03 38.54 31.16
C ILE A 25 -4.75 38.60 32.00
N PHE A 26 -3.58 38.62 31.37
CA PHE A 26 -2.34 39.08 31.98
C PHE A 26 -1.81 40.27 31.21
N LEU A 27 -1.91 41.43 31.88
CA LEU A 27 -1.19 42.64 31.50
C LEU A 27 0.23 42.56 32.02
N LEU A 28 1.23 42.65 31.14
CA LEU A 28 2.60 43.01 31.50
C LEU A 28 3.09 44.15 30.60
N PRO A 29 3.86 45.06 31.18
CA PRO A 29 4.24 46.31 30.55
C PRO A 29 5.45 46.13 29.57
N GLY A 30 5.46 47.01 28.59
CA GLY A 30 6.35 47.03 27.47
C GLY A 30 7.84 47.12 27.79
N CYS A 31 8.62 46.50 26.97
CA CYS A 31 9.99 46.89 26.62
C CYS A 31 10.02 47.06 25.11
N SER A 32 10.27 48.30 24.71
CA SER A 32 10.61 48.63 23.32
C SER A 32 12.00 48.14 23.03
N SER A 33 12.13 47.16 22.17
CA SER A 33 13.39 46.82 21.53
C SER A 33 13.27 47.06 20.03
N ALA A 34 14.34 47.60 19.47
CA ALA A 34 14.52 48.03 18.09
C ALA A 34 14.09 46.92 17.11
N SER A 35 13.37 47.34 16.08
CA SER A 35 13.07 46.49 14.95
C SER A 35 14.32 46.20 14.15
N ASP A 36 14.95 45.05 14.38
CA ASP A 36 15.76 44.42 13.34
C ASP A 36 14.81 43.98 12.24
N THR A 37 14.90 44.67 11.13
CA THR A 37 14.20 44.25 9.91
C THR A 37 14.98 43.05 9.38
N GLU A 38 14.59 41.84 9.80
CA GLU A 38 15.03 40.61 9.13
C GLU A 38 14.58 40.69 7.68
N ILE A 39 15.56 40.76 6.78
CA ILE A 39 15.33 40.56 5.35
C ILE A 39 14.88 39.10 5.24
N PRO A 40 13.65 38.81 4.80
CA PRO A 40 13.24 37.41 4.62
C PRO A 40 14.20 36.74 3.64
N ASP A 41 14.73 35.59 4.04
CA ASP A 41 15.48 34.73 3.15
C ASP A 41 14.70 34.53 1.85
N PRO A 42 15.34 34.58 0.69
CA PRO A 42 14.65 34.34 -0.56
C PRO A 42 14.03 32.95 -0.52
N GLU A 43 12.71 32.90 -0.71
CA GLU A 43 11.96 31.66 -0.78
C GLU A 43 12.65 30.74 -1.82
N PRO A 44 12.94 29.48 -1.46
CA PRO A 44 13.58 28.58 -2.41
C PRO A 44 12.73 28.52 -3.68
N PRO A 45 13.34 28.51 -4.87
CA PRO A 45 12.58 28.46 -6.12
C PRO A 45 11.61 27.30 -6.04
N GLY A 46 10.32 27.59 -6.24
CA GLY A 46 9.28 26.58 -6.30
C GLY A 46 9.66 25.52 -7.34
N PRO A 47 9.17 24.28 -7.21
CA PRO A 47 9.45 23.27 -8.22
C PRO A 47 9.06 23.82 -9.59
N GLU A 48 9.99 23.72 -10.53
CA GLU A 48 9.70 24.12 -11.90
C GLU A 48 8.42 23.42 -12.37
N PRO A 49 7.53 24.12 -13.06
CA PRO A 49 6.34 23.48 -13.62
C PRO A 49 6.82 22.29 -14.46
N LEU A 50 6.37 21.09 -14.11
CA LEU A 50 6.54 19.93 -14.95
C LEU A 50 6.02 20.32 -16.33
N GLU A 51 6.90 20.31 -17.34
CA GLU A 51 6.46 20.49 -18.70
C GLU A 51 5.32 19.51 -18.94
N THR A 52 4.16 20.03 -19.29
CA THR A 52 3.00 19.21 -19.67
C THR A 52 3.26 18.61 -21.04
N GLY A 53 4.31 17.79 -21.13
CA GLY A 53 4.47 16.88 -22.25
C GLY A 53 3.30 15.90 -22.15
N THR A 54 2.46 15.91 -23.15
CA THR A 54 1.45 14.85 -23.30
C THR A 54 2.21 13.55 -23.35
N LEU A 55 2.14 12.75 -22.27
CA LEU A 55 2.63 11.37 -22.27
C LEU A 55 1.72 10.60 -23.22
N LEU A 56 2.05 10.66 -24.51
CA LEU A 56 1.45 9.77 -25.48
C LEU A 56 2.06 8.39 -25.25
N PRO A 57 1.26 7.34 -25.09
CA PRO A 57 1.75 5.98 -24.90
C PRO A 57 2.27 5.41 -26.24
N ASP A 58 3.20 6.11 -26.89
CA ASP A 58 3.62 5.78 -28.25
C ASP A 58 4.48 4.53 -28.37
N ASN A 59 4.96 3.96 -27.27
CA ASN A 59 5.83 2.78 -27.29
C ASN A 59 5.57 1.86 -26.09
N ILE A 60 4.32 1.47 -25.87
CA ILE A 60 4.00 0.45 -24.87
C ILE A 60 4.34 -0.93 -25.43
N THR A 61 5.26 -1.62 -24.78
CA THR A 61 5.60 -3.00 -25.09
C THR A 61 5.22 -3.88 -23.89
N LEU A 62 4.48 -4.94 -24.13
CA LEU A 62 4.27 -5.99 -23.13
C LEU A 62 5.51 -6.87 -23.09
N VAL A 63 6.27 -6.79 -21.99
CA VAL A 63 7.53 -7.49 -21.84
C VAL A 63 7.30 -8.91 -21.32
N ALA A 64 6.57 -9.05 -20.23
CA ALA A 64 6.29 -10.34 -19.61
C ALA A 64 5.01 -10.30 -18.75
N ARG A 65 4.44 -11.47 -18.49
CA ARG A 65 3.40 -11.67 -17.51
C ARG A 65 4.02 -11.80 -16.12
N VAL A 66 3.52 -11.04 -15.17
CA VAL A 66 4.08 -10.99 -13.79
C VAL A 66 3.44 -12.04 -12.88
N THR A 67 2.16 -12.33 -13.06
CA THR A 67 1.40 -13.28 -12.22
C THR A 67 0.49 -14.18 -13.06
N GLY A 68 0.05 -15.28 -12.46
CA GLY A 68 -0.85 -16.24 -13.08
C GLY A 68 -0.17 -17.17 -14.08
N ARG A 69 -0.97 -17.82 -14.90
CA ARG A 69 -0.52 -18.65 -16.03
C ARG A 69 -0.62 -17.89 -17.34
N SER A 70 0.09 -18.36 -18.35
CA SER A 70 -0.13 -17.89 -19.72
C SER A 70 -1.48 -18.38 -20.24
N GLU A 71 -2.17 -17.52 -20.97
CA GLU A 71 -3.40 -17.90 -21.66
C GLU A 71 -3.11 -18.68 -22.94
N SER A 72 -4.12 -19.39 -23.44
CA SER A 72 -3.98 -20.18 -24.67
C SER A 72 -3.67 -19.26 -25.85
N GLY A 73 -2.56 -19.52 -26.54
CA GLY A 73 -2.11 -18.70 -27.66
C GLY A 73 -1.30 -17.45 -27.27
N GLU A 74 -1.11 -17.19 -25.99
CA GLU A 74 -0.27 -16.09 -25.53
C GLU A 74 1.20 -16.35 -25.80
N THR A 75 1.88 -15.38 -26.40
CA THR A 75 3.30 -15.44 -26.72
C THR A 75 4.17 -14.64 -25.76
N ILE A 76 3.55 -13.89 -24.83
CA ILE A 76 4.24 -13.08 -23.83
C ILE A 76 4.95 -14.02 -22.84
N PRO A 77 6.25 -13.81 -22.56
CA PRO A 77 6.96 -14.58 -21.55
C PRO A 77 6.26 -14.55 -20.20
N ASN A 78 6.31 -15.68 -19.49
CA ASN A 78 5.78 -15.81 -18.14
C ASN A 78 6.82 -16.47 -17.24
N PRO A 79 7.82 -15.71 -16.77
CA PRO A 79 8.93 -16.26 -15.99
C PRO A 79 8.48 -16.73 -14.60
N ASN A 80 7.42 -16.16 -14.07
CA ASN A 80 7.00 -16.39 -12.69
C ASN A 80 6.12 -17.62 -12.51
N ARG A 81 5.23 -17.92 -13.45
CA ARG A 81 4.30 -19.05 -13.33
C ARG A 81 3.77 -19.20 -11.91
N THR A 82 3.21 -18.08 -11.35
CA THR A 82 2.76 -18.06 -9.95
C THR A 82 1.64 -19.04 -9.67
N ASP A 83 0.88 -19.42 -10.71
CA ASP A 83 -0.11 -20.49 -10.67
C ASP A 83 0.53 -21.83 -10.31
N ALA A 84 1.60 -22.20 -10.99
CA ALA A 84 2.26 -23.48 -10.81
C ALA A 84 3.21 -23.51 -9.61
N ARG A 85 3.91 -22.40 -9.34
CA ARG A 85 4.93 -22.32 -8.28
C ARG A 85 4.33 -22.11 -6.90
N PHE A 86 3.24 -21.35 -6.83
CA PHE A 86 2.73 -20.82 -5.56
C PHE A 86 1.21 -20.99 -5.39
N ASN A 87 0.54 -21.61 -6.35
CA ASN A 87 -0.92 -21.72 -6.41
C ASN A 87 -1.62 -20.34 -6.35
N ILE A 88 -1.00 -19.33 -6.98
CA ILE A 88 -1.56 -17.99 -7.17
C ILE A 88 -1.83 -17.79 -8.65
N GLY A 89 -3.08 -17.95 -9.04
CA GLY A 89 -3.53 -17.86 -10.43
C GLY A 89 -4.08 -16.49 -10.81
N ARG A 90 -4.53 -15.72 -9.83
CA ARG A 90 -5.11 -14.38 -9.99
C ARG A 90 -4.68 -13.50 -8.83
N THR A 91 -4.38 -12.24 -9.12
CA THR A 91 -4.01 -11.24 -8.12
C THR A 91 -4.65 -9.90 -8.45
N ASP A 92 -5.03 -9.18 -7.40
CA ASP A 92 -5.40 -7.77 -7.51
C ASP A 92 -4.22 -6.91 -7.11
N TYR A 93 -4.26 -5.65 -7.49
CA TYR A 93 -3.42 -4.54 -7.06
C TYR A 93 -2.04 -4.94 -6.53
N SER A 94 -1.02 -4.23 -6.95
CA SER A 94 0.36 -4.47 -6.52
C SER A 94 1.04 -3.17 -6.14
N ASN A 95 1.76 -3.19 -5.04
CA ASN A 95 2.72 -2.14 -4.67
C ASN A 95 4.05 -2.77 -4.32
N MET A 96 5.13 -2.00 -4.51
CA MET A 96 6.49 -2.48 -4.33
C MET A 96 7.30 -1.51 -3.48
N TRP A 97 8.24 -2.06 -2.70
CA TRP A 97 9.24 -1.26 -1.98
C TRP A 97 10.56 -2.01 -1.84
N ASP A 98 11.65 -1.26 -1.70
CA ASP A 98 12.95 -1.81 -1.38
C ASP A 98 12.97 -2.26 0.09
N ALA A 99 13.30 -3.51 0.32
CA ALA A 99 13.43 -4.06 1.68
C ALA A 99 14.74 -3.65 2.37
N GLY A 100 15.61 -2.91 1.71
CA GLY A 100 16.86 -2.38 2.27
C GLY A 100 18.04 -3.37 2.26
N ASN A 101 17.88 -4.53 1.65
CA ASN A 101 18.88 -5.61 1.62
C ASN A 101 19.11 -6.18 0.22
N GLY A 102 18.79 -5.42 -0.82
CA GLY A 102 18.84 -5.86 -2.20
C GLY A 102 17.64 -6.69 -2.66
N THR A 103 16.62 -6.81 -1.83
CA THR A 103 15.34 -7.45 -2.16
C THR A 103 14.26 -6.39 -2.32
N VAL A 104 13.45 -6.52 -3.36
CA VAL A 104 12.20 -5.78 -3.53
C VAL A 104 11.06 -6.66 -3.07
N MET A 105 10.19 -6.11 -2.24
CA MET A 105 8.94 -6.73 -1.83
C MET A 105 7.81 -6.24 -2.74
N CYS A 106 7.00 -7.18 -3.23
CA CYS A 106 5.84 -6.92 -4.08
C CYS A 106 4.59 -7.45 -3.37
N ALA A 107 3.78 -6.55 -2.84
CA ALA A 107 2.56 -6.92 -2.13
C ALA A 107 1.35 -6.86 -3.08
N PHE A 108 0.57 -7.91 -3.05
CA PHE A 108 -0.68 -8.06 -3.79
C PHE A 108 -1.86 -7.98 -2.84
N GLY A 109 -3.00 -7.49 -3.34
CA GLY A 109 -4.29 -7.54 -2.68
C GLY A 109 -4.90 -8.94 -2.74
N ASP A 110 -6.19 -9.04 -3.02
CA ASP A 110 -6.87 -10.33 -3.09
C ASP A 110 -6.21 -11.27 -4.09
N ASN A 111 -5.92 -12.47 -3.63
CA ASN A 111 -5.29 -13.52 -4.41
C ASN A 111 -6.15 -14.77 -4.41
N PHE A 112 -6.17 -15.44 -5.55
CA PHE A 112 -6.93 -16.67 -5.76
C PHE A 112 -6.08 -17.69 -6.50
N ASP A 113 -6.40 -18.97 -6.38
CA ASP A 113 -5.93 -19.95 -7.34
C ASP A 113 -6.55 -19.72 -8.73
N TYR A 114 -6.10 -20.47 -9.72
CA TYR A 114 -6.62 -20.29 -11.07
C TYR A 114 -8.14 -20.56 -11.17
N GLY A 115 -8.65 -21.48 -10.38
CA GLY A 115 -10.08 -21.82 -10.31
C GLY A 115 -10.93 -20.78 -9.59
N GLY A 116 -10.33 -19.78 -8.95
CA GLY A 116 -11.01 -18.76 -8.16
C GLY A 116 -11.23 -19.17 -6.70
N GLY A 117 -10.65 -20.27 -6.26
CA GLY A 117 -10.61 -20.70 -4.86
C GLY A 117 -9.34 -20.22 -4.14
N ASN A 118 -9.07 -20.78 -2.97
CA ASN A 118 -7.89 -20.52 -2.16
C ASN A 118 -7.63 -19.03 -1.91
N TRP A 119 -8.70 -18.28 -1.66
CA TRP A 119 -8.63 -16.84 -1.45
C TRP A 119 -7.73 -16.45 -0.26
N LYS A 120 -6.88 -15.45 -0.52
CA LYS A 120 -6.07 -14.76 0.47
C LYS A 120 -6.23 -13.26 0.27
N SER A 121 -6.46 -12.52 1.34
CA SER A 121 -6.61 -11.06 1.30
C SER A 121 -5.35 -10.35 0.80
N ASN A 122 -4.19 -10.97 0.96
CA ASN A 122 -2.93 -10.42 0.49
C ASN A 122 -1.84 -11.49 0.45
N ALA A 123 -0.81 -11.20 -0.33
CA ALA A 123 0.42 -12.00 -0.42
C ALA A 123 1.61 -11.08 -0.71
N ILE A 124 2.82 -11.54 -0.42
CA ILE A 124 4.04 -10.79 -0.76
C ILE A 124 4.98 -11.70 -1.55
N ALA A 125 5.32 -11.26 -2.76
CA ALA A 125 6.42 -11.82 -3.54
C ALA A 125 7.73 -11.08 -3.23
N LEU A 126 8.84 -11.77 -3.45
CA LEU A 126 10.19 -11.28 -3.26
C LEU A 126 10.93 -11.29 -4.59
N SER A 127 11.61 -10.21 -4.90
CA SER A 127 12.45 -10.11 -6.09
C SER A 127 13.82 -9.55 -5.74
N SER A 128 14.85 -10.13 -6.32
CA SER A 128 16.20 -9.56 -6.37
C SER A 128 16.60 -9.20 -7.80
N ASP A 129 15.63 -9.20 -8.70
CA ASP A 129 15.82 -8.89 -10.10
C ASP A 129 16.29 -7.44 -10.28
N ARG A 130 17.26 -7.25 -11.18
CA ARG A 130 17.83 -5.95 -11.54
C ARG A 130 17.77 -5.68 -13.04
N ASP A 131 17.39 -6.69 -13.82
CA ASP A 131 17.20 -6.57 -15.24
C ASP A 131 15.72 -6.76 -15.59
N LEU A 132 15.02 -5.66 -15.79
CA LEU A 132 13.61 -5.70 -16.12
C LEU A 132 13.33 -5.72 -17.62
N THR A 133 14.38 -5.90 -18.46
CA THR A 133 14.23 -5.93 -19.92
C THR A 133 13.50 -7.18 -20.42
N ASP A 134 13.51 -8.25 -19.63
CA ASP A 134 12.77 -9.51 -19.88
C ASP A 134 11.58 -9.71 -18.91
N GLY A 135 11.25 -8.69 -18.11
CA GLY A 135 10.18 -8.67 -17.14
C GLY A 135 10.67 -8.74 -15.70
N LEU A 136 9.74 -8.71 -14.76
CA LEU A 136 10.03 -8.81 -13.33
C LEU A 136 9.98 -10.27 -12.89
N TYR A 137 11.08 -10.80 -12.37
CA TYR A 137 11.16 -12.17 -11.85
C TYR A 137 11.04 -12.21 -10.33
N TYR A 138 10.19 -13.10 -9.80
CA TYR A 138 10.09 -13.38 -8.37
C TYR A 138 10.97 -14.55 -7.95
N SER A 139 11.92 -14.29 -7.08
CA SER A 139 12.76 -15.32 -6.47
C SER A 139 11.93 -16.26 -5.56
N GLY A 140 10.85 -15.74 -4.96
CA GLY A 140 9.95 -16.50 -4.11
C GLY A 140 8.77 -15.67 -3.64
N MET A 141 7.97 -16.25 -2.74
CA MET A 141 6.92 -15.57 -1.99
C MET A 141 7.13 -15.83 -0.50
N LEU A 142 6.55 -15.00 0.37
CA LEU A 142 6.51 -15.30 1.79
C LEU A 142 5.59 -16.50 2.00
N MET A 143 6.13 -17.53 2.66
CA MET A 143 5.48 -18.82 2.83
C MET A 143 5.11 -19.06 4.30
N ASP A 144 4.07 -19.87 4.50
CA ASP A 144 3.73 -20.53 5.76
C ASP A 144 3.61 -22.03 5.47
N GLY A 145 4.66 -22.78 5.83
CA GLY A 145 4.84 -24.15 5.38
C GLY A 145 4.94 -24.21 3.85
N ASN A 146 4.05 -24.97 3.23
CA ASN A 146 4.00 -25.15 1.77
C ASN A 146 3.00 -24.19 1.08
N ALA A 147 2.35 -23.32 1.82
CA ALA A 147 1.38 -22.37 1.28
C ALA A 147 1.93 -20.94 1.29
N VAL A 148 1.48 -20.11 0.37
CA VAL A 148 1.74 -18.67 0.41
C VAL A 148 1.12 -18.11 1.68
N LYS A 149 1.90 -17.32 2.41
CA LYS A 149 1.47 -16.70 3.64
C LYS A 149 0.54 -15.52 3.35
N GLU A 150 -0.63 -15.53 3.99
CA GLU A 150 -1.46 -14.34 4.13
C GLU A 150 -0.88 -13.49 5.27
N ILE A 151 -0.45 -12.27 4.96
CA ILE A 151 0.28 -11.43 5.92
C ILE A 151 -0.68 -10.77 6.91
N VAL A 152 -1.79 -10.26 6.41
CA VAL A 152 -2.88 -9.71 7.20
C VAL A 152 -4.13 -10.52 6.90
N VAL A 153 -4.56 -11.30 7.87
CA VAL A 153 -5.76 -12.14 7.74
C VAL A 153 -6.98 -11.27 7.98
N SER A 154 -7.89 -11.22 7.01
CA SER A 154 -9.12 -10.44 7.15
C SER A 154 -10.05 -11.01 8.22
N ARG A 155 -10.86 -10.16 8.81
CA ARG A 155 -11.84 -10.53 9.82
C ARG A 155 -12.96 -11.41 9.26
N ALA A 156 -13.23 -11.36 7.96
CA ALA A 156 -14.11 -12.31 7.29
C ALA A 156 -13.71 -13.77 7.55
N LYS A 157 -12.41 -14.03 7.74
CA LYS A 157 -11.86 -15.37 8.03
C LYS A 157 -11.75 -15.67 9.51
N THR A 158 -11.61 -14.67 10.36
CA THR A 158 -11.34 -14.81 11.80
C THR A 158 -12.54 -14.45 12.69
N GLY A 159 -13.61 -13.91 12.11
CA GLY A 159 -14.81 -13.46 12.82
C GLY A 159 -14.84 -11.94 13.03
N GLN A 160 -15.88 -11.47 13.70
CA GLN A 160 -16.12 -10.05 13.95
C GLN A 160 -15.03 -9.42 14.85
N TYR A 161 -14.94 -8.10 14.80
CA TYR A 161 -14.19 -7.35 15.81
C TYR A 161 -14.72 -7.65 17.21
N PRO A 162 -13.88 -7.56 18.26
CA PRO A 162 -14.28 -7.86 19.63
C PRO A 162 -15.46 -7.05 20.13
N ASP A 163 -15.68 -5.85 19.59
CA ASP A 163 -16.82 -4.97 19.90
C ASP A 163 -18.09 -5.28 19.09
N GLY A 164 -18.00 -6.24 18.18
CA GLY A 164 -19.14 -6.67 17.35
C GLY A 164 -19.55 -5.67 16.25
N SER A 165 -18.80 -4.58 16.09
CA SER A 165 -19.29 -3.40 15.35
C SER A 165 -19.14 -3.50 13.84
N GLU A 166 -18.13 -4.20 13.31
CA GLU A 166 -17.86 -4.14 11.88
C GLU A 166 -17.23 -5.42 11.33
N TYR A 167 -17.65 -5.76 10.13
CA TYR A 167 -17.19 -6.92 9.40
C TYR A 167 -16.18 -6.50 8.35
N GLU A 168 -14.94 -6.98 8.44
CA GLU A 168 -13.90 -6.73 7.48
C GLU A 168 -13.88 -7.83 6.42
N VAL A 169 -14.16 -7.47 5.19
CA VAL A 169 -14.18 -8.41 4.05
C VAL A 169 -12.78 -8.81 3.65
N THR A 170 -11.90 -7.84 3.40
CA THR A 170 -10.54 -8.09 2.96
C THR A 170 -9.57 -7.00 3.43
N CYS A 171 -8.27 -7.28 3.34
CA CYS A 171 -7.18 -6.40 3.73
C CYS A 171 -6.25 -6.18 2.53
N ILE A 172 -6.36 -5.03 1.87
CA ILE A 172 -5.61 -4.73 0.65
C ILE A 172 -4.37 -3.91 0.98
N PRO A 173 -3.14 -4.39 0.71
CA PRO A 173 -1.93 -3.61 0.89
C PRO A 173 -1.93 -2.35 0.04
N THR A 174 -1.58 -1.20 0.64
CA THR A 174 -1.56 0.10 -0.04
C THR A 174 -0.19 0.74 -0.10
N GLY A 175 0.79 0.18 0.59
CA GLY A 175 2.17 0.65 0.57
C GLY A 175 3.05 -0.11 1.54
N GLY A 176 4.36 -0.05 1.32
CA GLY A 176 5.34 -0.64 2.20
C GLY A 176 6.61 0.20 2.28
N ILE A 177 7.33 0.09 3.38
CA ILE A 177 8.61 0.75 3.58
C ILE A 177 9.50 -0.05 4.54
N ALA A 178 10.79 -0.06 4.26
CA ALA A 178 11.80 -0.57 5.18
C ALA A 178 12.34 0.56 6.07
N VAL A 179 12.46 0.29 7.37
CA VAL A 179 13.15 1.16 8.32
C VAL A 179 14.14 0.31 9.12
N GLY A 180 15.40 0.45 8.81
CA GLY A 180 16.44 -0.47 9.28
C GLY A 180 16.16 -1.89 8.82
N THR A 181 16.06 -2.84 9.75
CA THR A 181 15.77 -4.25 9.43
C THR A 181 14.28 -4.60 9.47
N ARG A 182 13.42 -3.64 9.79
CA ARG A 182 11.98 -3.83 9.91
C ARG A 182 11.26 -3.42 8.64
N GLN A 183 10.25 -4.20 8.29
CA GLN A 183 9.33 -3.89 7.19
C GLN A 183 8.00 -3.40 7.76
N TYR A 184 7.50 -2.31 7.21
CA TYR A 184 6.19 -1.76 7.56
C TYR A 184 5.28 -1.89 6.36
N LEU A 185 4.09 -2.40 6.58
CA LEU A 185 3.06 -2.56 5.58
C LEU A 185 1.83 -1.75 5.99
N ASN A 186 1.40 -0.86 5.10
CA ASN A 186 0.11 -0.20 5.18
C ASN A 186 -0.92 -1.03 4.42
N TYR A 187 -2.14 -1.12 4.94
CA TYR A 187 -3.23 -1.77 4.23
C TYR A 187 -4.56 -1.05 4.45
N MET A 188 -5.44 -1.20 3.49
CA MET A 188 -6.81 -0.75 3.51
C MET A 188 -7.69 -1.88 4.03
N SER A 189 -8.45 -1.63 5.09
CA SER A 189 -9.47 -2.54 5.61
C SER A 189 -10.77 -2.28 4.87
N ILE A 190 -11.24 -3.27 4.13
CA ILE A 190 -12.47 -3.17 3.33
C ILE A 190 -13.60 -3.83 4.10
N HIS A 191 -14.64 -3.07 4.39
CA HIS A 191 -15.82 -3.53 5.12
C HIS A 191 -16.99 -3.85 4.18
N ASP A 192 -17.09 -3.14 3.07
CA ASP A 192 -18.11 -3.35 2.05
C ASP A 192 -17.57 -2.96 0.67
N TRP A 193 -17.99 -3.70 -0.35
CA TRP A 193 -17.75 -3.37 -1.75
C TRP A 193 -18.97 -2.69 -2.40
N THR A 194 -20.07 -2.56 -1.67
CA THR A 194 -21.25 -1.84 -2.15
C THR A 194 -20.89 -0.35 -2.19
N PRO A 195 -20.96 0.31 -3.35
CA PRO A 195 -20.80 1.76 -3.40
C PRO A 195 -21.85 2.38 -2.45
N THR A 196 -21.40 3.03 -1.40
CA THR A 196 -22.30 3.91 -0.65
C THR A 196 -22.74 4.98 -1.63
N GLY A 197 -24.04 5.02 -1.93
CA GLY A 197 -24.61 5.94 -2.91
C GLY A 197 -24.66 7.38 -2.43
N ASP A 198 -23.60 7.86 -1.81
CA ASP A 198 -23.46 9.24 -1.43
C ASP A 198 -22.96 10.02 -2.63
N ASN A 199 -23.96 10.52 -3.36
CA ASN A 199 -23.79 11.61 -4.28
C ASN A 199 -23.63 12.90 -3.44
N ASP A 200 -22.42 13.15 -2.95
CA ASP A 200 -22.02 14.46 -2.44
C ASP A 200 -20.80 14.97 -3.20
#